data_ce271fef91d6003fa56ccb907dc77116
#
_entry.id   ce271fef91d6003fa56ccb907dc77116
#
_cell.length_a   1.000
_cell.length_b   1.000
_cell.length_c   1.000
_cell.angle_alpha   90.00
_cell.angle_beta   90.00
_cell.angle_gamma   90.00
#
_symmetry.space_group_name_H-M   'P 1'
#
loop_
_entity.id
_entity.type
_entity.pdbx_description
1 polymer ?
#
loop_
_entity_poly.entity_id
_entity_poly.type
_entity_poly.pdbx_seq_one_letter_code
_entity_poly.pdbx_strand_id
1 'polypeptide(L)'
;DVAIRSFLADLDPHSVYMTAEEIKKENEALQGNFDGIGIQFRIIEDTIVVVQTINPGPSQKAGIMAGDRIIKVNDKNVTGKEITNEKVFKLLRGKSGTKVSVSVKRSGIDKPINYSLTRAAIPIHSVDYAGLISENTAYIKLSQFSANSYDEVHSALVKLKKQGAKQLLFDLRGNGGGYLDQAVKIADEFLAKDELIVFTNGRYRGRNDYFATSEGVFEEGKIIVLIDEIAASASEIVAGALQDNDRGMIIGRRTFGKGLVQEQKTLP
;
A
#
# COMPACT_ATOMS: atom_id res chain seq x y z
N ASP A 1 0.42 -25.91 13.64
CA ASP A 1 0.30 -24.43 13.69
C ASP A 1 0.14 -23.90 15.13
N VAL A 2 -0.76 -24.45 15.96
CA VAL A 2 -1.00 -23.95 17.33
C VAL A 2 0.25 -24.06 18.20
N ALA A 3 0.94 -25.20 18.19
CA ALA A 3 2.16 -25.40 18.97
C ALA A 3 3.30 -24.45 18.56
N ILE A 4 3.46 -24.20 17.26
CA ILE A 4 4.47 -23.25 16.74
C ILE A 4 4.12 -21.83 17.18
N ARG A 5 2.86 -21.40 17.05
CA ARG A 5 2.41 -20.07 17.49
C ARG A 5 2.61 -19.87 19.00
N SER A 6 2.30 -20.90 19.82
CA SER A 6 2.50 -20.88 21.26
C SER A 6 3.97 -20.75 21.61
N PHE A 7 4.84 -21.53 20.97
CA PHE A 7 6.30 -21.46 21.18
C PHE A 7 6.88 -20.09 20.80
N LEU A 8 6.45 -19.52 19.67
CA LEU A 8 6.94 -18.20 19.23
C LEU A 8 6.48 -17.07 20.16
N ALA A 9 5.29 -17.16 20.74
CA ALA A 9 4.78 -16.17 21.69
C ALA A 9 5.65 -16.06 22.96
N ASP A 10 6.38 -17.12 23.32
CA ASP A 10 7.33 -17.12 24.45
C ASP A 10 8.68 -16.48 24.09
N LEU A 11 9.01 -16.30 22.80
CA LEU A 11 10.26 -15.69 22.37
C LEU A 11 10.20 -14.14 22.43
N ASP A 12 9.22 -13.55 21.76
CA ASP A 12 8.97 -12.12 21.75
C ASP A 12 7.58 -11.81 21.14
N PRO A 13 7.01 -10.62 21.38
CA PRO A 13 5.67 -10.26 20.90
C PRO A 13 5.56 -10.05 19.39
N HIS A 14 6.67 -10.07 18.65
CA HIS A 14 6.71 -9.75 17.21
C HIS A 14 7.06 -10.94 16.33
N SER A 15 7.61 -12.03 16.91
CA SER A 15 7.85 -13.29 16.19
C SER A 15 6.54 -14.03 15.98
N VAL A 16 6.12 -14.18 14.73
CA VAL A 16 4.84 -14.79 14.36
C VAL A 16 5.04 -15.89 13.32
N TYR A 17 4.27 -16.97 13.45
CA TYR A 17 4.15 -17.97 12.40
C TYR A 17 3.01 -17.59 11.46
N MET A 18 3.31 -17.56 10.18
CA MET A 18 2.34 -17.35 9.11
C MET A 18 2.24 -18.56 8.21
N THR A 19 1.04 -18.94 7.86
CA THR A 19 0.79 -19.96 6.83
C THR A 19 1.16 -19.42 5.45
N ALA A 20 1.32 -20.30 4.45
CA ALA A 20 1.60 -19.89 3.07
C ALA A 20 0.53 -18.95 2.49
N GLU A 21 -0.73 -19.07 2.94
CA GLU A 21 -1.81 -18.17 2.51
C GLU A 21 -1.72 -16.80 3.18
N GLU A 22 -1.42 -16.75 4.48
CA GLU A 22 -1.24 -15.51 5.24
C GLU A 22 -0.04 -14.72 4.71
N ILE A 23 1.12 -15.37 4.53
CA ILE A 23 2.32 -14.71 4.01
C ILE A 23 2.12 -14.21 2.57
N LYS A 24 1.34 -14.92 1.75
CA LYS A 24 1.02 -14.47 0.41
C LYS A 24 0.22 -13.15 0.42
N LYS A 25 -0.78 -13.04 1.30
CA LYS A 25 -1.59 -11.81 1.45
C LYS A 25 -0.74 -10.63 1.95
N GLU A 26 0.13 -10.89 2.93
CA GLU A 26 1.07 -9.89 3.46
C GLU A 26 2.02 -9.41 2.37
N ASN A 27 2.62 -10.35 1.63
CA ASN A 27 3.54 -10.03 0.54
C ASN A 27 2.84 -9.28 -0.62
N GLU A 28 1.59 -9.60 -0.98
CA GLU A 28 0.83 -8.84 -1.97
C GLU A 28 0.70 -7.36 -1.57
N ALA A 29 0.36 -7.08 -0.31
CA ALA A 29 0.27 -5.71 0.20
C ALA A 29 1.63 -4.99 0.17
N LEU A 30 2.68 -5.65 0.66
CA LEU A 30 4.04 -5.10 0.68
C LEU A 30 4.64 -4.94 -0.72
N GLN A 31 4.34 -5.83 -1.66
CA GLN A 31 4.76 -5.71 -3.07
C GLN A 31 4.02 -4.59 -3.82
N GLY A 32 2.96 -4.03 -3.25
CA GLY A 32 2.17 -2.97 -3.87
C GLY A 32 1.38 -3.44 -5.09
N ASN A 33 1.06 -4.73 -5.18
CA ASN A 33 0.20 -5.27 -6.23
C ASN A 33 -0.42 -6.61 -5.83
N PHE A 34 -1.50 -6.98 -6.51
CA PHE A 34 -2.10 -8.31 -6.41
C PHE A 34 -2.53 -8.81 -7.79
N ASP A 35 -2.58 -10.12 -7.97
CA ASP A 35 -3.01 -10.71 -9.23
C ASP A 35 -4.55 -10.83 -9.30
N GLY A 36 -5.16 -10.25 -10.34
CA GLY A 36 -6.61 -10.26 -10.49
C GLY A 36 -7.13 -9.56 -11.74
N ILE A 37 -8.41 -9.15 -11.70
CA ILE A 37 -9.07 -8.46 -12.81
C ILE A 37 -9.11 -6.93 -12.66
N GLY A 38 -8.74 -6.38 -11.49
CA GLY A 38 -8.66 -4.94 -11.27
C GLY A 38 -10.02 -4.25 -11.13
N ILE A 39 -10.81 -4.63 -10.12
CA ILE A 39 -12.04 -3.93 -9.73
C ILE A 39 -12.06 -3.68 -8.22
N GLN A 40 -12.69 -2.58 -7.83
CA GLN A 40 -13.25 -2.40 -6.50
C GLN A 40 -14.74 -2.76 -6.57
N PHE A 41 -15.25 -3.49 -5.59
CA PHE A 41 -16.63 -3.94 -5.58
C PHE A 41 -17.26 -3.84 -4.19
N ARG A 42 -18.58 -3.89 -4.17
CA ARG A 42 -19.38 -4.13 -2.97
C ARG A 42 -20.40 -5.22 -3.25
N ILE A 43 -20.81 -5.93 -2.21
CA ILE A 43 -21.96 -6.85 -2.29
C ILE A 43 -23.20 -6.05 -1.91
N ILE A 44 -24.12 -5.89 -2.85
CA ILE A 44 -25.38 -5.17 -2.67
C ILE A 44 -26.50 -6.09 -3.17
N GLU A 45 -27.52 -6.34 -2.33
CA GLU A 45 -28.62 -7.24 -2.66
C GLU A 45 -28.11 -8.58 -3.21
N ASP A 46 -27.25 -9.23 -2.44
CA ASP A 46 -26.66 -10.53 -2.76
C ASP A 46 -25.97 -10.61 -4.13
N THR A 47 -25.48 -9.49 -4.62
CA THR A 47 -24.84 -9.38 -5.94
C THR A 47 -23.54 -8.56 -5.87
N ILE A 48 -22.51 -8.96 -6.61
CA ILE A 48 -21.26 -8.25 -6.73
C ILE A 48 -21.46 -7.02 -7.62
N VAL A 49 -21.39 -5.82 -7.06
CA VAL A 49 -21.52 -4.55 -7.79
C VAL A 49 -20.15 -3.91 -7.94
N VAL A 50 -19.75 -3.62 -9.17
CA VAL A 50 -18.52 -2.90 -9.46
C VAL A 50 -18.67 -1.45 -9.02
N VAL A 51 -17.83 -1.00 -8.08
CA VAL A 51 -17.75 0.40 -7.64
C VAL A 51 -16.90 1.20 -8.62
N GLN A 52 -15.74 0.66 -8.97
CA GLN A 52 -14.84 1.23 -9.99
C GLN A 52 -13.87 0.16 -10.50
N THR A 53 -13.31 0.42 -11.68
CA THR A 53 -12.18 -0.35 -12.21
C THR A 53 -10.86 0.31 -11.82
N ILE A 54 -9.82 -0.49 -11.58
CA ILE A 54 -8.46 -0.01 -11.27
C ILE A 54 -7.73 0.21 -12.60
N ASN A 55 -7.10 1.37 -12.74
CA ASN A 55 -6.34 1.75 -13.93
C ASN A 55 -4.83 1.81 -13.59
N PRO A 56 -3.95 1.15 -14.37
CA PRO A 56 -4.28 0.25 -15.48
C PRO A 56 -4.75 -1.13 -14.99
N GLY A 57 -5.72 -1.73 -15.70
CA GLY A 57 -6.21 -3.05 -15.33
C GLY A 57 -7.03 -3.76 -16.41
N PRO A 58 -7.17 -5.10 -16.34
CA PRO A 58 -7.89 -5.88 -17.33
C PRO A 58 -9.36 -5.47 -17.48
N SER A 59 -10.04 -5.23 -16.36
CA SER A 59 -11.47 -4.85 -16.37
C SER A 59 -11.70 -3.48 -17.03
N GLN A 60 -10.83 -2.51 -16.76
CA GLN A 60 -10.89 -1.19 -17.37
C GLN A 60 -10.68 -1.29 -18.89
N LYS A 61 -9.66 -2.05 -19.33
CA LYS A 61 -9.38 -2.27 -20.76
C LYS A 61 -10.53 -2.99 -21.49
N ALA A 62 -11.22 -3.88 -20.81
CA ALA A 62 -12.36 -4.62 -21.37
C ALA A 62 -13.66 -3.81 -21.42
N GLY A 63 -13.74 -2.65 -20.75
CA GLY A 63 -14.93 -1.81 -20.72
C GLY A 63 -15.94 -2.19 -19.64
N ILE A 64 -15.52 -2.86 -18.57
CA ILE A 64 -16.32 -2.98 -17.34
C ILE A 64 -16.44 -1.60 -16.71
N MET A 65 -17.62 -1.25 -16.20
CA MET A 65 -17.95 0.07 -15.68
C MET A 65 -18.46 0.01 -14.25
N ALA A 66 -18.37 1.15 -13.56
CA ALA A 66 -19.06 1.33 -12.28
C ALA A 66 -20.57 1.09 -12.44
N GLY A 67 -21.18 0.40 -11.48
CA GLY A 67 -22.58 0.00 -11.51
C GLY A 67 -22.85 -1.35 -12.20
N ASP A 68 -21.89 -1.95 -12.90
CA ASP A 68 -22.03 -3.29 -13.44
C ASP A 68 -22.24 -4.30 -12.31
N ARG A 69 -23.24 -5.18 -12.46
CA ARG A 69 -23.53 -6.26 -11.51
C ARG A 69 -22.99 -7.57 -12.08
N ILE A 70 -21.99 -8.16 -11.44
CA ILE A 70 -21.40 -9.44 -11.87
C ILE A 70 -22.36 -10.56 -11.44
N ILE A 71 -22.90 -11.28 -12.41
CA ILE A 71 -23.87 -12.35 -12.21
C ILE A 71 -23.31 -13.74 -12.44
N LYS A 72 -22.26 -13.89 -13.26
CA LYS A 72 -21.56 -15.14 -13.47
C LYS A 72 -20.06 -14.95 -13.53
N VAL A 73 -19.31 -15.94 -13.04
CA VAL A 73 -17.86 -16.08 -13.20
C VAL A 73 -17.57 -17.51 -13.65
N ASN A 74 -16.85 -17.68 -14.78
CA ASN A 74 -16.62 -18.98 -15.41
C ASN A 74 -17.89 -19.79 -15.56
N ASP A 75 -18.94 -19.14 -16.10
CA ASP A 75 -20.30 -19.67 -16.34
C ASP A 75 -21.08 -20.11 -15.08
N LYS A 76 -20.49 -20.01 -13.89
CA LYS A 76 -21.18 -20.29 -12.63
C LYS A 76 -21.88 -19.04 -12.12
N ASN A 77 -23.13 -19.19 -11.68
CA ASN A 77 -23.85 -18.12 -11.01
C ASN A 77 -23.15 -17.71 -9.71
N VAL A 78 -22.99 -16.40 -9.50
CA VAL A 78 -22.33 -15.80 -8.34
C VAL A 78 -23.21 -14.79 -7.62
N THR A 79 -24.53 -14.96 -7.72
CA THR A 79 -25.51 -14.18 -6.98
C THR A 79 -26.19 -15.05 -5.91
N GLY A 80 -26.73 -14.42 -4.87
CA GLY A 80 -27.44 -15.09 -3.78
C GLY A 80 -26.79 -14.88 -2.42
N LYS A 81 -27.52 -15.24 -1.36
CA LYS A 81 -27.14 -14.99 0.05
C LYS A 81 -25.80 -15.59 0.49
N GLU A 82 -25.29 -16.54 -0.28
CA GLU A 82 -24.00 -17.19 0.04
C GLU A 82 -22.77 -16.46 -0.50
N ILE A 83 -22.94 -15.36 -1.23
CA ILE A 83 -21.81 -14.60 -1.75
C ILE A 83 -21.15 -13.81 -0.62
N THR A 84 -19.85 -13.97 -0.46
CA THR A 84 -19.03 -13.26 0.52
C THR A 84 -17.82 -12.64 -0.17
N ASN A 85 -17.21 -11.62 0.44
CA ASN A 85 -15.99 -11.01 -0.09
C ASN A 85 -14.90 -12.06 -0.33
N GLU A 86 -14.74 -13.02 0.56
CA GLU A 86 -13.77 -14.10 0.40
C GLU A 86 -14.04 -14.97 -0.83
N LYS A 87 -15.31 -15.35 -1.06
CA LYS A 87 -15.71 -16.09 -2.27
C LYS A 87 -15.44 -15.27 -3.54
N VAL A 88 -15.73 -13.96 -3.51
CA VAL A 88 -15.45 -13.06 -4.64
C VAL A 88 -13.95 -13.01 -4.93
N PHE A 89 -13.12 -12.84 -3.90
CA PHE A 89 -11.66 -12.87 -4.08
C PHE A 89 -11.17 -14.19 -4.68
N LYS A 90 -11.63 -15.34 -4.17
CA LYS A 90 -11.27 -16.67 -4.72
C LYS A 90 -11.69 -16.85 -6.19
N LEU A 91 -12.77 -16.21 -6.63
CA LEU A 91 -13.26 -16.31 -8.01
C LEU A 91 -12.52 -15.38 -8.98
N LEU A 92 -12.25 -14.13 -8.57
CA LEU A 92 -11.75 -13.08 -9.44
C LEU A 92 -10.23 -12.94 -9.40
N ARG A 93 -9.58 -13.21 -8.25
CA ARG A 93 -8.11 -13.27 -8.15
C ARG A 93 -7.59 -14.58 -8.77
N GLY A 94 -6.30 -14.63 -9.02
CA GLY A 94 -5.58 -15.80 -9.54
C GLY A 94 -4.37 -15.39 -10.35
N LYS A 95 -3.46 -16.30 -10.59
CA LYS A 95 -2.16 -16.06 -11.23
C LYS A 95 -2.28 -15.20 -12.48
N SER A 96 -1.46 -14.17 -12.59
CA SER A 96 -1.31 -13.33 -13.78
C SER A 96 -1.13 -14.19 -15.04
N GLY A 97 -1.75 -13.77 -16.15
CA GLY A 97 -1.79 -14.51 -17.42
C GLY A 97 -2.91 -15.56 -17.52
N THR A 98 -3.61 -15.92 -16.42
CA THR A 98 -4.74 -16.86 -16.50
C THR A 98 -6.02 -16.15 -16.94
N LYS A 99 -6.91 -16.87 -17.64
CA LYS A 99 -8.18 -16.33 -18.11
C LYS A 99 -9.31 -16.52 -17.08
N VAL A 100 -10.24 -15.60 -17.10
CA VAL A 100 -11.52 -15.69 -16.38
C VAL A 100 -12.62 -15.05 -17.21
N SER A 101 -13.78 -15.71 -17.31
CA SER A 101 -14.96 -15.14 -17.93
C SER A 101 -15.87 -14.51 -16.88
N VAL A 102 -16.42 -13.33 -17.19
CA VAL A 102 -17.30 -12.58 -16.31
C VAL A 102 -18.54 -12.14 -17.10
N SER A 103 -19.73 -12.47 -16.60
CA SER A 103 -20.98 -11.96 -17.17
C SER A 103 -21.53 -10.89 -16.24
N VAL A 104 -21.83 -9.72 -16.80
CA VAL A 104 -22.39 -8.60 -16.04
C VAL A 104 -23.77 -8.22 -16.54
N LYS A 105 -24.62 -7.75 -15.61
CA LYS A 105 -25.86 -7.04 -15.91
C LYS A 105 -25.60 -5.54 -15.74
N ARG A 106 -25.84 -4.77 -16.79
CA ARG A 106 -25.69 -3.31 -16.82
C ARG A 106 -27.05 -2.63 -16.93
N SER A 107 -27.26 -1.57 -16.16
CA SER A 107 -28.48 -0.79 -16.25
C SER A 107 -28.70 -0.25 -17.67
N GLY A 108 -29.93 -0.35 -18.17
CA GLY A 108 -30.27 0.07 -19.54
C GLY A 108 -29.91 -0.93 -20.65
N ILE A 109 -29.36 -2.12 -20.31
CA ILE A 109 -29.06 -3.19 -21.27
C ILE A 109 -29.77 -4.47 -20.82
N ASP A 110 -30.67 -4.99 -21.68
CA ASP A 110 -31.50 -6.16 -21.33
C ASP A 110 -30.69 -7.46 -21.23
N LYS A 111 -29.74 -7.64 -22.13
CA LYS A 111 -28.93 -8.87 -22.20
C LYS A 111 -27.65 -8.73 -21.38
N PRO A 112 -27.24 -9.78 -20.65
CA PRO A 112 -25.94 -9.81 -20.00
C PRO A 112 -24.79 -9.60 -20.99
N ILE A 113 -23.79 -8.83 -20.57
CA ILE A 113 -22.56 -8.60 -21.33
C ILE A 113 -21.50 -9.59 -20.81
N ASN A 114 -20.88 -10.31 -21.71
CA ASN A 114 -19.85 -11.29 -21.38
C ASN A 114 -18.45 -10.73 -21.70
N TYR A 115 -17.55 -10.83 -20.73
CA TYR A 115 -16.16 -10.43 -20.86
C TYR A 115 -15.24 -11.63 -20.66
N SER A 116 -14.24 -11.78 -21.51
CA SER A 116 -13.13 -12.69 -21.30
C SER A 116 -11.92 -11.86 -20.87
N LEU A 117 -11.50 -12.01 -19.63
CA LEU A 117 -10.42 -11.23 -19.02
C LEU A 117 -9.19 -12.10 -18.84
N THR A 118 -8.02 -11.53 -19.05
CA THR A 118 -6.75 -12.13 -18.63
C THR A 118 -6.31 -11.43 -17.35
N ARG A 119 -6.16 -12.18 -16.26
CA ARG A 119 -5.69 -11.64 -14.99
C ARG A 119 -4.30 -11.03 -15.15
N ALA A 120 -4.05 -9.95 -14.42
CA ALA A 120 -2.77 -9.25 -14.43
C ALA A 120 -2.41 -8.81 -13.01
N ALA A 121 -1.16 -8.39 -12.81
CA ALA A 121 -0.77 -7.66 -11.61
C ALA A 121 -1.51 -6.32 -11.58
N ILE A 122 -2.26 -6.09 -10.51
CA ILE A 122 -3.08 -4.89 -10.28
C ILE A 122 -2.37 -4.03 -9.24
N PRO A 123 -2.00 -2.79 -9.56
CA PRO A 123 -1.29 -1.94 -8.61
C PRO A 123 -2.16 -1.61 -7.40
N ILE A 124 -1.51 -1.64 -6.24
CA ILE A 124 -2.02 -1.07 -4.99
C ILE A 124 -1.20 0.20 -4.77
N HIS A 125 -1.85 1.35 -4.83
CA HIS A 125 -1.17 2.61 -4.59
C HIS A 125 -0.91 2.81 -3.10
N SER A 126 0.27 3.31 -2.78
CA SER A 126 0.69 3.70 -1.44
C SER A 126 0.34 5.15 -1.15
N VAL A 127 0.34 5.99 -2.18
CA VAL A 127 -0.07 7.38 -2.09
C VAL A 127 -1.57 7.49 -2.36
N ASP A 128 -2.35 7.67 -1.30
CA ASP A 128 -3.81 7.82 -1.40
C ASP A 128 -4.22 9.14 -2.06
N TYR A 129 -3.42 10.18 -1.83
CA TYR A 129 -3.66 11.50 -2.38
C TYR A 129 -2.37 12.30 -2.50
N ALA A 130 -2.24 13.06 -3.59
CA ALA A 130 -1.19 14.06 -3.78
C ALA A 130 -1.74 15.25 -4.58
N GLY A 131 -1.68 16.45 -3.99
CA GLY A 131 -2.20 17.67 -4.62
C GLY A 131 -1.80 18.95 -3.89
N LEU A 132 -2.00 20.11 -4.53
CA LEU A 132 -1.91 21.39 -3.85
C LEU A 132 -3.19 21.63 -3.04
N ILE A 133 -3.04 22.02 -1.78
CA ILE A 133 -4.13 22.44 -0.88
C ILE A 133 -4.19 23.95 -0.71
N SER A 134 -3.16 24.66 -1.15
CA SER A 134 -3.12 26.11 -1.30
C SER A 134 -2.16 26.48 -2.43
N GLU A 135 -1.96 27.77 -2.67
CA GLU A 135 -1.14 28.30 -3.78
C GLU A 135 0.29 27.70 -3.82
N ASN A 136 0.89 27.39 -2.66
CA ASN A 136 2.26 26.89 -2.56
C ASN A 136 2.45 25.74 -1.57
N THR A 137 1.35 25.18 -1.05
CA THR A 137 1.40 24.07 -0.07
C THR A 137 0.90 22.79 -0.71
N ALA A 138 1.77 21.80 -0.80
CA ALA A 138 1.44 20.43 -1.18
C ALA A 138 0.90 19.63 -0.01
N TYR A 139 0.02 18.68 -0.29
CA TYR A 139 -0.39 17.63 0.63
C TYR A 139 -0.20 16.27 -0.04
N ILE A 140 0.49 15.38 0.65
CA ILE A 140 0.68 13.98 0.25
C ILE A 140 0.25 13.09 1.40
N LYS A 141 -0.68 12.15 1.13
CA LYS A 141 -1.09 11.09 2.04
C LYS A 141 -0.46 9.79 1.63
N LEU A 142 0.43 9.24 2.47
CA LEU A 142 1.05 7.93 2.29
C LEU A 142 0.44 6.95 3.29
N SER A 143 -0.19 5.87 2.79
CA SER A 143 -0.93 4.90 3.61
C SER A 143 -0.10 3.67 4.00
N GLN A 144 0.98 3.36 3.27
CA GLN A 144 1.88 2.25 3.55
C GLN A 144 3.25 2.44 2.88
N PHE A 145 4.26 1.68 3.31
CA PHE A 145 5.58 1.62 2.68
C PHE A 145 5.73 0.29 1.90
N SER A 146 5.09 0.20 0.74
CA SER A 146 5.21 -0.93 -0.19
C SER A 146 6.34 -0.71 -1.19
N ALA A 147 6.63 -1.71 -2.02
CA ALA A 147 7.76 -1.68 -2.95
C ALA A 147 7.75 -0.52 -3.95
N ASN A 148 6.58 0.08 -4.23
CA ASN A 148 6.40 1.20 -5.16
C ASN A 148 6.22 2.56 -4.46
N SER A 149 6.30 2.62 -3.13
CA SER A 149 5.99 3.84 -2.35
C SER A 149 6.95 4.98 -2.66
N TYR A 150 8.24 4.70 -2.78
CA TYR A 150 9.24 5.70 -3.15
C TYR A 150 8.93 6.33 -4.51
N ASP A 151 8.71 5.51 -5.54
CA ASP A 151 8.45 6.00 -6.90
C ASP A 151 7.18 6.87 -6.95
N GLU A 152 6.14 6.49 -6.20
CA GLU A 152 4.90 7.27 -6.11
C GLU A 152 5.10 8.60 -5.38
N VAL A 153 5.82 8.62 -4.25
CA VAL A 153 6.11 9.84 -3.48
C VAL A 153 7.03 10.75 -4.29
N HIS A 154 8.13 10.23 -4.86
CA HIS A 154 9.06 10.98 -5.70
C HIS A 154 8.32 11.64 -6.89
N SER A 155 7.53 10.86 -7.63
CA SER A 155 6.75 11.38 -8.76
C SER A 155 5.77 12.47 -8.33
N ALA A 156 5.13 12.30 -7.16
CA ALA A 156 4.23 13.31 -6.59
C ALA A 156 4.99 14.59 -6.23
N LEU A 157 6.14 14.49 -5.55
CA LEU A 157 6.96 15.64 -5.18
C LEU A 157 7.46 16.41 -6.39
N VAL A 158 7.99 15.71 -7.40
CA VAL A 158 8.44 16.33 -8.66
C VAL A 158 7.30 17.09 -9.35
N LYS A 159 6.12 16.46 -9.43
CA LYS A 159 4.93 17.10 -10.02
C LYS A 159 4.49 18.34 -9.25
N LEU A 160 4.40 18.24 -7.92
CA LEU A 160 3.94 19.33 -7.05
C LEU A 160 4.94 20.50 -7.02
N LYS A 161 6.26 20.24 -7.02
CA LYS A 161 7.29 21.28 -7.19
C LYS A 161 7.12 22.04 -8.50
N LYS A 162 6.89 21.33 -9.62
CA LYS A 162 6.62 21.97 -10.92
C LYS A 162 5.35 22.83 -10.90
N GLN A 163 4.39 22.52 -10.04
CA GLN A 163 3.16 23.30 -9.82
C GLN A 163 3.35 24.48 -8.85
N GLY A 164 4.55 24.68 -8.31
CA GLY A 164 4.88 25.80 -7.43
C GLY A 164 4.83 25.49 -5.93
N ALA A 165 4.75 24.21 -5.54
CA ALA A 165 4.82 23.83 -4.13
C ALA A 165 6.16 24.25 -3.51
N LYS A 166 6.10 24.97 -2.38
CA LYS A 166 7.25 25.38 -1.54
C LYS A 166 7.15 24.83 -0.12
N GLN A 167 6.01 24.28 0.23
CA GLN A 167 5.73 23.70 1.56
C GLN A 167 5.02 22.36 1.37
N LEU A 168 5.24 21.43 2.29
CA LEU A 168 4.67 20.09 2.25
C LEU A 168 3.98 19.77 3.59
N LEU A 169 2.76 19.29 3.50
CA LEU A 169 2.08 18.56 4.56
C LEU A 169 2.12 17.08 4.19
N PHE A 170 2.98 16.31 4.88
CA PHE A 170 3.16 14.88 4.65
C PHE A 170 2.39 14.09 5.69
N ASP A 171 1.38 13.35 5.27
CA ASP A 171 0.45 12.67 6.19
C ASP A 171 0.75 11.18 6.25
N LEU A 172 1.24 10.73 7.43
CA LEU A 172 1.53 9.34 7.78
C LEU A 172 0.51 8.78 8.78
N ARG A 173 -0.56 9.49 9.10
CA ARG A 173 -1.59 8.98 10.02
C ARG A 173 -2.24 7.71 9.46
N GLY A 174 -2.42 6.71 10.33
CA GLY A 174 -2.94 5.40 9.94
C GLY A 174 -1.96 4.51 9.16
N ASN A 175 -0.70 4.92 8.99
CA ASN A 175 0.32 4.16 8.25
C ASN A 175 1.15 3.28 9.20
N GLY A 176 0.88 1.98 9.21
CA GLY A 176 1.58 0.99 10.04
C GLY A 176 3.01 0.65 9.62
N GLY A 177 3.55 1.31 8.57
CA GLY A 177 4.91 1.10 8.08
C GLY A 177 4.99 0.23 6.83
N GLY A 178 6.03 -0.58 6.73
CA GLY A 178 6.34 -1.44 5.59
C GLY A 178 7.85 -1.61 5.41
N TYR A 179 8.34 -1.54 4.18
CA TYR A 179 9.75 -1.76 3.86
C TYR A 179 10.68 -0.65 4.37
N LEU A 180 11.77 -1.08 5.03
CA LEU A 180 12.82 -0.19 5.53
C LEU A 180 13.49 0.62 4.41
N ASP A 181 13.83 -0.02 3.30
CA ASP A 181 14.48 0.63 2.16
C ASP A 181 13.60 1.72 1.54
N GLN A 182 12.28 1.54 1.54
CA GLN A 182 11.34 2.55 1.08
C GLN A 182 11.28 3.76 2.02
N ALA A 183 11.34 3.51 3.34
CA ALA A 183 11.42 4.58 4.33
C ALA A 183 12.71 5.39 4.20
N VAL A 184 13.84 4.71 4.01
CA VAL A 184 15.14 5.36 3.80
C VAL A 184 15.10 6.25 2.55
N LYS A 185 14.67 5.73 1.41
CA LYS A 185 14.58 6.50 0.16
C LYS A 185 13.61 7.67 0.26
N ILE A 186 12.47 7.51 0.97
CA ILE A 186 11.50 8.60 1.14
C ILE A 186 12.05 9.67 2.10
N ALA A 187 12.76 9.29 3.17
CA ALA A 187 13.41 10.25 4.04
C ALA A 187 14.51 11.03 3.30
N ASP A 188 15.26 10.36 2.42
CA ASP A 188 16.29 10.96 1.58
C ASP A 188 15.77 12.09 0.67
N GLU A 189 14.51 12.04 0.24
CA GLU A 189 13.88 13.13 -0.53
C GLU A 189 13.88 14.49 0.19
N PHE A 190 14.03 14.47 1.50
CA PHE A 190 13.84 15.63 2.37
C PHE A 190 15.11 16.09 3.09
N LEU A 191 16.07 15.22 3.27
CA LEU A 191 17.26 15.46 4.09
C LEU A 191 18.46 15.86 3.22
N ALA A 192 19.34 16.68 3.79
CA ALA A 192 20.57 17.05 3.13
C ALA A 192 21.57 15.87 3.17
N LYS A 193 22.50 15.88 2.22
CA LYS A 193 23.53 14.85 2.12
C LYS A 193 24.26 14.66 3.45
N ASP A 194 24.55 13.38 3.77
CA ASP A 194 25.29 12.92 4.96
C ASP A 194 24.51 13.07 6.29
N GLU A 195 23.24 13.51 6.27
CA GLU A 195 22.35 13.45 7.44
C GLU A 195 21.94 12.00 7.72
N LEU A 196 21.98 11.60 9.01
CA LEU A 196 21.61 10.24 9.42
C LEU A 196 20.09 10.07 9.34
N ILE A 197 19.65 9.09 8.55
CA ILE A 197 18.22 8.71 8.43
C ILE A 197 17.85 7.75 9.56
N VAL A 198 18.55 6.65 9.67
CA VAL A 198 18.29 5.58 10.64
C VAL A 198 19.53 4.69 10.76
N PHE A 199 19.67 4.00 11.87
CA PHE A 199 20.59 2.87 11.97
C PHE A 199 19.87 1.61 12.45
N THR A 200 20.40 0.46 12.04
CA THR A 200 20.03 -0.83 12.61
C THR A 200 21.20 -1.37 13.41
N ASN A 201 20.94 -1.97 14.58
CA ASN A 201 21.97 -2.58 15.39
C ASN A 201 21.46 -3.89 15.98
N GLY A 202 22.03 -5.01 15.54
CA GLY A 202 21.61 -6.35 15.95
C GLY A 202 22.70 -7.06 16.75
N ARG A 203 22.29 -7.90 17.69
CA ARG A 203 23.21 -8.67 18.55
C ARG A 203 24.29 -9.42 17.76
N TYR A 204 23.97 -9.89 16.56
CA TYR A 204 24.85 -10.71 15.72
C TYR A 204 25.21 -10.09 14.38
N ARG A 205 24.65 -8.91 14.04
CA ARG A 205 24.85 -8.25 12.74
C ARG A 205 25.60 -6.94 12.81
N GLY A 206 25.87 -6.46 14.03
CA GLY A 206 26.48 -5.15 14.23
C GLY A 206 25.58 -3.99 13.81
N ARG A 207 26.17 -2.80 13.80
CA ARG A 207 25.52 -1.56 13.41
C ARG A 207 25.62 -1.33 11.90
N ASN A 208 24.52 -0.91 11.30
CA ASN A 208 24.46 -0.45 9.92
C ASN A 208 23.73 0.90 9.87
N ASP A 209 24.41 1.94 9.39
CA ASP A 209 23.90 3.30 9.31
C ASP A 209 23.42 3.60 7.89
N TYR A 210 22.29 4.33 7.77
CA TYR A 210 21.73 4.81 6.52
C TYR A 210 21.74 6.33 6.53
N PHE A 211 22.44 6.92 5.57
CA PHE A 211 22.58 8.37 5.43
C PHE A 211 21.85 8.88 4.20
N ALA A 212 21.46 10.13 4.23
CA ALA A 212 20.89 10.83 3.10
C ALA A 212 21.95 11.09 2.03
N THR A 213 21.49 11.14 0.77
CA THR A 213 22.29 11.46 -0.41
C THR A 213 22.07 12.91 -0.85
N SER A 214 22.52 13.29 -2.04
CA SER A 214 22.22 14.58 -2.67
C SER A 214 21.16 14.46 -3.77
N GLU A 215 20.35 13.38 -3.76
CA GLU A 215 19.40 13.09 -4.82
C GLU A 215 17.96 13.54 -4.47
N GLY A 216 17.75 14.03 -3.23
CA GLY A 216 16.45 14.48 -2.74
C GLY A 216 15.89 15.66 -3.55
N VAL A 217 14.60 15.58 -3.89
CA VAL A 217 13.97 16.68 -4.65
C VAL A 217 13.28 17.72 -3.78
N PHE A 218 13.17 17.49 -2.47
CA PHE A 218 12.50 18.40 -1.53
C PHE A 218 13.35 18.69 -0.27
N GLU A 219 14.64 18.82 -0.43
CA GLU A 219 15.60 19.15 0.65
C GLU A 219 15.33 20.55 1.24
N GLU A 220 14.77 21.46 0.46
CA GLU A 220 14.41 22.81 0.86
C GLU A 220 12.89 22.98 0.99
N GLY A 221 12.47 23.96 1.78
CA GLY A 221 11.06 24.30 2.01
C GLY A 221 10.54 23.74 3.34
N LYS A 222 9.39 24.24 3.80
CA LYS A 222 8.82 23.84 5.09
C LYS A 222 8.11 22.50 4.95
N ILE A 223 8.35 21.60 5.92
CA ILE A 223 7.69 20.31 6.01
C ILE A 223 6.98 20.19 7.35
N ILE A 224 5.74 19.74 7.31
CA ILE A 224 4.97 19.28 8.46
C ILE A 224 4.61 17.83 8.22
N VAL A 225 4.93 16.95 9.16
CA VAL A 225 4.56 15.53 9.14
C VAL A 225 3.41 15.31 10.12
N LEU A 226 2.32 14.74 9.62
CA LEU A 226 1.18 14.33 10.46
C LEU A 226 1.33 12.87 10.86
N ILE A 227 1.21 12.59 12.15
CA ILE A 227 1.31 11.25 12.73
C ILE A 227 0.16 10.97 13.69
N ASP A 228 -0.06 9.69 13.98
CA ASP A 228 -1.00 9.21 15.01
C ASP A 228 -0.48 7.93 15.67
N GLU A 229 -1.25 7.37 16.58
CA GLU A 229 -0.92 6.14 17.32
C GLU A 229 -0.84 4.87 16.47
N ILE A 230 -1.30 4.92 15.22
CA ILE A 230 -1.20 3.81 14.25
C ILE A 230 0.10 3.92 13.44
N ALA A 231 0.65 5.13 13.30
CA ALA A 231 1.92 5.35 12.61
C ALA A 231 3.03 4.56 13.32
N ALA A 232 3.66 3.61 12.58
CA ALA A 232 4.61 2.65 13.15
C ALA A 232 5.78 2.36 12.20
N SER A 233 6.90 1.85 12.76
CA SER A 233 8.01 1.26 12.00
C SER A 233 8.56 2.21 10.92
N ALA A 234 8.39 1.93 9.61
CA ALA A 234 8.84 2.78 8.50
C ALA A 234 8.33 4.23 8.60
N SER A 235 7.09 4.44 9.09
CA SER A 235 6.55 5.78 9.36
C SER A 235 7.33 6.50 10.44
N GLU A 236 7.76 5.78 11.47
CA GLU A 236 8.55 6.33 12.57
C GLU A 236 9.98 6.64 12.13
N ILE A 237 10.54 5.89 11.18
CA ILE A 237 11.84 6.19 10.57
C ILE A 237 11.79 7.55 9.88
N VAL A 238 10.81 7.77 9.00
CA VAL A 238 10.70 9.05 8.27
C VAL A 238 10.42 10.21 9.22
N ALA A 239 9.46 10.06 10.15
CA ALA A 239 9.13 11.10 11.11
C ALA A 239 10.32 11.41 12.05
N GLY A 240 11.00 10.37 12.56
CA GLY A 240 12.16 10.50 13.42
C GLY A 240 13.35 11.15 12.71
N ALA A 241 13.66 10.71 11.49
CA ALA A 241 14.74 11.29 10.70
C ALA A 241 14.53 12.80 10.45
N LEU A 242 13.31 13.21 10.11
CA LEU A 242 12.98 14.62 9.89
C LEU A 242 13.00 15.43 11.19
N GLN A 243 12.60 14.83 12.32
CA GLN A 243 12.66 15.45 13.62
C GLN A 243 14.07 15.62 14.13
N ASP A 244 14.88 14.56 14.08
CA ASP A 244 16.20 14.51 14.71
C ASP A 244 17.23 15.36 13.93
N ASN A 245 17.00 15.62 12.64
CA ASN A 245 17.79 16.56 11.82
C ASN A 245 17.16 17.98 11.75
N ASP A 246 16.21 18.32 12.61
CA ASP A 246 15.51 19.62 12.62
C ASP A 246 14.93 20.04 11.26
N ARG A 247 14.64 19.05 10.41
CA ARG A 247 14.22 19.27 9.03
C ARG A 247 12.72 19.56 8.90
N GLY A 248 11.91 19.06 9.81
CA GLY A 248 10.46 19.17 9.73
C GLY A 248 9.77 19.18 11.08
N MET A 249 8.57 19.78 11.11
CA MET A 249 7.73 19.79 12.31
C MET A 249 6.85 18.55 12.32
N ILE A 250 6.85 17.82 13.45
CA ILE A 250 5.99 16.66 13.66
C ILE A 250 4.74 17.08 14.43
N ILE A 251 3.56 16.81 13.89
CA ILE A 251 2.28 17.15 14.49
C ILE A 251 1.37 15.92 14.59
N GLY A 252 0.78 15.72 15.75
CA GLY A 252 -0.19 14.65 15.96
C GLY A 252 -0.09 14.01 17.33
N ARG A 253 -0.46 12.74 17.41
CA ARG A 253 -0.36 11.93 18.64
C ARG A 253 0.88 11.07 18.61
N ARG A 254 1.31 10.61 19.79
CA ARG A 254 2.45 9.70 19.93
C ARG A 254 2.26 8.47 19.03
N THR A 255 3.32 8.12 18.29
CA THR A 255 3.36 6.95 17.40
C THR A 255 3.40 5.63 18.17
N PHE A 256 3.25 4.53 17.48
CA PHE A 256 3.19 3.18 18.05
C PHE A 256 4.44 2.79 18.85
N GLY A 257 5.65 3.16 18.40
CA GLY A 257 6.92 2.84 19.06
C GLY A 257 7.52 1.50 18.65
N LYS A 258 7.42 1.11 17.36
CA LYS A 258 8.02 -0.11 16.84
C LYS A 258 9.43 0.15 16.32
N GLY A 259 10.42 0.03 17.20
CA GLY A 259 11.85 0.22 16.90
C GLY A 259 12.62 -1.08 16.64
N LEU A 260 12.04 -2.04 15.91
CA LEU A 260 12.69 -3.31 15.59
C LEU A 260 12.46 -3.72 14.13
N VAL A 261 13.39 -4.55 13.60
CA VAL A 261 13.32 -5.11 12.25
C VAL A 261 12.90 -6.57 12.31
N GLN A 262 11.90 -6.94 11.52
CA GLN A 262 11.45 -8.32 11.34
C GLN A 262 11.99 -8.89 10.05
N GLU A 263 12.38 -10.15 10.06
CA GLU A 263 12.83 -10.89 8.88
C GLU A 263 11.98 -12.12 8.65
N GLN A 264 11.63 -12.36 7.39
CA GLN A 264 10.96 -13.60 7.00
C GLN A 264 11.96 -14.75 6.96
N LYS A 265 11.61 -15.86 7.61
CA LYS A 265 12.37 -17.12 7.56
C LYS A 265 11.42 -18.24 7.13
N THR A 266 11.79 -18.95 6.06
CA THR A 266 11.06 -20.11 5.62
C THR A 266 11.38 -21.28 6.54
N LEU A 267 10.36 -21.91 7.10
CA LEU A 267 10.51 -23.17 7.84
C LEU A 267 10.56 -24.33 6.85
N PRO A 268 11.33 -25.41 7.15
CA PRO A 268 11.41 -26.59 6.29
C PRO A 268 10.09 -27.30 6.10
#